data_045b30dc257063e7478646e63df1b18f
#
_entry.id   045b30dc257063e7478646e63df1b18f
#
_cell.length_a   1.000
_cell.length_b   1.000
_cell.length_c   1.000
_cell.angle_alpha   90.00
_cell.angle_beta   90.00
_cell.angle_gamma   90.00
#
_symmetry.space_group_name_H-M   'P 1'
#
loop_
_entity.id
_entity.type
_entity.pdbx_description
1 polymer ?
#
loop_
_entity_poly.entity_id
_entity_poly.type
_entity_poly.pdbx_seq_one_letter_code
_entity_poly.pdbx_strand_id
1 'polypeptide(L)'
;MKKAAYERAKAIELDIAEIEQLLKMMDKEKTSYDAYTLTCVNERSRIKYHLGDGFLSELRRQTADAFTLRKLKLEKELSLLIEL
;
A
#
# COMPACT_ATOMS: atom_id res chain seq x y z
N MET A 1 19.70 5.06 -21.12
CA MET A 1 18.52 4.27 -20.68
C MET A 1 17.54 4.14 -21.83
N LYS A 2 17.07 2.95 -22.11
CA LYS A 2 16.06 2.73 -23.16
C LYS A 2 14.74 3.36 -22.73
N LYS A 3 13.93 3.79 -23.70
CA LYS A 3 12.65 4.44 -23.44
C LYS A 3 11.73 3.62 -22.52
N ALA A 4 11.64 2.31 -22.76
CA ALA A 4 10.83 1.42 -21.94
C ALA A 4 11.32 1.37 -20.49
N ALA A 5 12.63 1.34 -20.26
CA ALA A 5 13.21 1.36 -18.92
C ALA A 5 12.95 2.69 -18.22
N TYR A 6 13.03 3.80 -18.95
CA TYR A 6 12.73 5.12 -18.42
C TYR A 6 11.26 5.24 -17.99
N GLU A 7 10.33 4.77 -18.82
CA GLU A 7 8.90 4.77 -18.50
C GLU A 7 8.60 3.90 -17.27
N ARG A 8 9.24 2.73 -17.18
CA ARG A 8 9.09 1.85 -16.02
C ARG A 8 9.66 2.50 -14.76
N ALA A 9 10.82 3.14 -14.85
CA ALA A 9 11.42 3.84 -13.72
C ALA A 9 10.51 4.96 -13.20
N LYS A 10 9.88 5.71 -14.10
CA LYS A 10 8.93 6.76 -13.73
C LYS A 10 7.72 6.18 -13.00
N ALA A 11 7.16 5.08 -13.50
CA ALA A 11 6.03 4.41 -12.87
C ALA A 11 6.40 3.92 -11.47
N ILE A 12 7.59 3.36 -11.29
CA ILE A 12 8.08 2.91 -9.99
C ILE A 12 8.24 4.08 -9.02
N GLU A 13 8.78 5.19 -9.47
CA GLU A 13 8.94 6.39 -8.64
C GLU A 13 7.59 6.89 -8.12
N LEU A 14 6.56 6.89 -8.97
CA LEU A 14 5.21 7.27 -8.56
C LEU A 14 4.62 6.30 -7.55
N ASP A 15 4.81 4.99 -7.76
CA ASP A 15 4.35 3.96 -6.82
C ASP A 15 5.03 4.13 -5.46
N ILE A 16 6.33 4.35 -5.45
CA ILE A 16 7.08 4.56 -4.20
C ILE A 16 6.55 5.80 -3.46
N ALA A 17 6.29 6.89 -4.18
CA ALA A 17 5.77 8.11 -3.58
C ALA A 17 4.39 7.88 -2.96
N GLU A 18 3.51 7.13 -3.64
CA GLU A 18 2.20 6.77 -3.12
C GLU A 18 2.30 5.91 -1.86
N ILE A 19 3.19 4.92 -1.86
CA ILE A 19 3.41 4.05 -0.70
C ILE A 19 3.92 4.87 0.49
N GLU A 20 4.88 5.76 0.26
CA GLU A 20 5.40 6.64 1.31
C GLU A 20 4.29 7.51 1.92
N GLN A 21 3.42 8.04 1.08
CA GLN A 21 2.28 8.83 1.54
C GLN A 21 1.30 7.98 2.34
N LEU A 22 0.99 6.77 1.87
CA LEU A 22 0.11 5.84 2.59
C LEU A 22 0.68 5.49 3.97
N LEU A 23 1.96 5.16 4.05
CA LEU A 23 2.61 4.84 5.32
C LEU A 23 2.57 6.03 6.29
N LYS A 24 2.77 7.22 5.77
CA LYS A 24 2.69 8.45 6.55
C LYS A 24 1.30 8.70 7.10
N MET A 25 0.27 8.45 6.28
CA MET A 25 -1.13 8.58 6.71
C MET A 25 -1.53 7.52 7.72
N MET A 26 -1.01 6.30 7.59
CA MET A 26 -1.28 5.20 8.53
C MET A 26 -0.65 5.45 9.90
N ASP A 27 0.47 6.17 9.95
CA ASP A 27 1.16 6.50 11.19
C ASP A 27 0.42 7.57 12.01
N LYS A 28 -0.47 8.33 11.36
CA LYS A 28 -1.28 9.33 12.05
C LYS A 28 -2.52 8.67 12.64
N GLU A 29 -2.74 8.87 13.93
CA GLU A 29 -3.83 8.27 14.71
C GLU A 29 -5.24 8.66 14.27
N LYS A 30 -5.39 9.29 13.11
CA LYS A 30 -6.65 9.86 12.62
C LYS A 30 -7.34 9.03 11.53
N THR A 31 -7.16 7.72 11.53
CA THR A 31 -7.96 6.89 10.64
C THR A 31 -9.32 6.63 11.28
N SER A 32 -10.37 7.10 10.62
CA SER A 32 -11.74 6.86 11.09
C SER A 32 -12.07 5.37 11.02
N TYR A 33 -12.96 4.92 11.88
CA TYR A 33 -13.45 3.54 11.89
C TYR A 33 -14.00 3.09 10.54
N ASP A 34 -14.55 4.02 9.78
CA ASP A 34 -15.14 3.73 8.46
C ASP A 34 -14.11 3.27 7.44
N ALA A 35 -12.84 3.64 7.62
CA ALA A 35 -11.76 3.22 6.75
C ALA A 35 -11.40 1.74 6.90
N TYR A 36 -11.88 1.10 7.96
CA TYR A 36 -11.55 -0.29 8.28
C TYR A 36 -12.79 -1.18 8.38
N THR A 37 -13.74 -0.98 7.48
CA THR A 37 -14.89 -1.85 7.35
C THR A 37 -14.60 -2.88 6.27
N LEU A 38 -14.66 -4.15 6.63
CA LEU A 38 -14.56 -5.23 5.66
C LEU A 38 -15.93 -5.42 5.01
N THR A 39 -15.98 -5.30 3.68
CA THR A 39 -17.21 -5.52 2.92
C THR A 39 -17.02 -6.71 2.00
N CYS A 40 -17.85 -7.74 2.18
CA CYS A 40 -17.88 -8.90 1.31
C CYS A 40 -19.20 -8.85 0.52
N VAL A 41 -19.07 -8.88 -0.81
CA VAL A 41 -20.23 -8.80 -1.71
C VAL A 41 -20.22 -10.01 -2.64
N ASN A 42 -21.37 -10.70 -2.70
CA ASN A 42 -21.60 -11.69 -3.74
C ASN A 42 -22.94 -11.38 -4.42
N GLU A 43 -23.37 -12.21 -5.37
CA GLU A 43 -24.60 -11.99 -6.13
C GLU A 43 -25.87 -11.93 -5.26
N ARG A 44 -25.83 -12.48 -4.05
CA ARG A 44 -27.02 -12.64 -3.20
C ARG A 44 -26.95 -11.89 -1.87
N SER A 45 -25.76 -11.49 -1.42
CA SER A 45 -25.65 -10.86 -0.10
C SER A 45 -24.51 -9.87 -0.03
N ARG A 46 -24.65 -8.93 0.87
CA ARG A 46 -23.63 -7.95 1.20
C ARG A 46 -23.44 -7.93 2.70
N ILE A 47 -22.25 -8.30 3.15
CA ILE A 47 -21.93 -8.33 4.57
C ILE A 47 -20.91 -7.26 4.87
N LYS A 48 -21.21 -6.40 5.83
CA LYS A 48 -20.28 -5.40 6.38
C LYS A 48 -19.91 -5.82 7.79
N TYR A 49 -18.63 -5.84 8.06
CA TYR A 49 -18.12 -6.16 9.39
C TYR A 49 -17.23 -5.03 9.88
N HIS A 50 -17.60 -4.46 11.03
CA HIS A 50 -16.78 -3.43 11.68
C HIS A 50 -15.68 -4.09 12.48
N LEU A 51 -14.45 -3.72 12.18
CA LEU A 51 -13.27 -4.29 12.83
C LEU A 51 -13.04 -3.59 14.18
N GLY A 52 -12.81 -4.36 15.23
CA GLY A 52 -12.50 -3.82 16.56
C GLY A 52 -11.09 -3.25 16.66
N ASP A 53 -10.84 -2.43 17.68
CA ASP A 53 -9.58 -1.71 17.86
C ASP A 53 -8.34 -2.61 17.85
N GLY A 54 -8.37 -3.73 18.57
CA GLY A 54 -7.25 -4.66 18.62
C GLY A 54 -6.96 -5.29 17.27
N PHE A 55 -7.99 -5.66 16.55
CA PHE A 55 -7.86 -6.20 15.20
C PHE A 55 -7.37 -5.14 14.23
N LEU A 56 -7.84 -3.90 14.36
CA LEU A 56 -7.41 -2.79 13.52
C LEU A 56 -5.92 -2.48 13.69
N SER A 57 -5.42 -2.52 14.92
CA SER A 57 -4.00 -2.31 15.20
C SER A 57 -3.14 -3.35 14.51
N GLU A 58 -3.56 -4.62 14.58
CA GLU A 58 -2.85 -5.72 13.94
C GLU A 58 -2.91 -5.60 12.41
N LEU A 59 -4.08 -5.31 11.87
CA LEU A 59 -4.27 -5.13 10.43
C LEU A 59 -3.44 -3.96 9.92
N ARG A 60 -3.40 -2.87 10.66
CA ARG A 60 -2.60 -1.69 10.32
C ARG A 60 -1.13 -2.02 10.26
N ARG A 61 -0.63 -2.76 11.27
CA ARG A 61 0.76 -3.20 11.32
C ARG A 61 1.11 -4.10 10.14
N GLN A 62 0.29 -5.10 9.87
CA GLN A 62 0.51 -6.03 8.74
C GLN A 62 0.49 -5.30 7.41
N THR A 63 -0.43 -4.37 7.24
CA THR A 63 -0.54 -3.58 6.02
C THR A 63 0.70 -2.69 5.84
N ALA A 64 1.14 -2.03 6.90
CA ALA A 64 2.35 -1.21 6.86
C ALA A 64 3.59 -2.02 6.51
N ASP A 65 3.72 -3.22 7.08
CA ASP A 65 4.83 -4.13 6.80
C ASP A 65 4.82 -4.58 5.34
N ALA A 66 3.63 -4.91 4.81
CA ALA A 66 3.47 -5.31 3.41
C ALA A 66 3.87 -4.19 2.45
N PHE A 67 3.44 -2.96 2.73
CA PHE A 67 3.80 -1.80 1.91
C PHE A 67 5.28 -1.46 2.01
N THR A 68 5.88 -1.59 3.18
CA THR A 68 7.31 -1.37 3.37
C THR A 68 8.12 -2.37 2.54
N LEU A 69 7.72 -3.64 2.55
CA LEU A 69 8.37 -4.67 1.75
C LEU A 69 8.23 -4.40 0.25
N ARG A 70 7.03 -3.99 -0.18
CA ARG A 70 6.80 -3.63 -1.58
C ARG A 70 7.67 -2.45 -2.01
N LYS A 71 7.79 -1.44 -1.16
CA LYS A 71 8.64 -0.28 -1.40
C LYS A 71 10.10 -0.69 -1.61
N LEU A 72 10.62 -1.57 -0.74
CA LEU A 72 11.98 -2.07 -0.85
C LEU A 72 12.22 -2.81 -2.16
N LYS A 73 11.25 -3.62 -2.59
CA LYS A 73 11.34 -4.33 -3.87
C LYS A 73 11.34 -3.37 -5.04
N LEU A 74 10.52 -2.33 -4.99
CA LEU A 74 10.45 -1.31 -6.04
C LEU A 74 11.74 -0.48 -6.10
N GLU A 75 12.31 -0.12 -4.97
CA GLU A 75 13.58 0.59 -4.89
C GLU A 75 14.72 -0.23 -5.50
N LYS A 76 14.73 -1.53 -5.25
CA LYS A 76 15.69 -2.44 -5.83
C LYS A 76 15.54 -2.54 -7.34
N GLU A 77 14.29 -2.67 -7.83
CA GLU A 77 14.02 -2.70 -9.27
C GLU A 77 14.44 -1.40 -9.92
N LEU A 78 14.15 -0.27 -9.30
CA LEU A 78 14.53 1.05 -9.80
C LEU A 78 16.07 1.16 -9.93
N SER A 79 16.80 0.73 -8.91
CA SER A 79 18.25 0.72 -8.92
C SER A 79 18.80 -0.08 -10.09
N LEU A 80 18.23 -1.25 -10.36
CA LEU A 80 18.65 -2.09 -11.48
C LEU A 80 18.36 -1.43 -12.84
N LEU A 81 17.24 -0.73 -12.96
CA LEU A 81 16.89 -0.02 -14.19
C LEU A 81 17.82 1.15 -14.47
N ILE A 82 18.24 1.86 -13.44
CA ILE A 82 19.17 2.99 -13.57
C ILE A 82 20.54 2.53 -14.05
N GLU A 83 20.97 1.33 -13.69
CA GLU A 83 22.25 0.75 -14.11
C GLU A 83 22.24 0.29 -15.58
N LEU A 84 21.09 0.18 -16.18
CA LEU A 84 21.00 -0.17 -17.61
C LEU A 84 21.27 1.04 -18.49
#